data_b32d1c41d5f19ace083c3a2fa70f0823
#
_entry.id   b32d1c41d5f19ace083c3a2fa70f0823
#
_cell.length_a   1.000
_cell.length_b   1.000
_cell.length_c   1.000
_cell.angle_alpha   90.00
_cell.angle_beta   90.00
_cell.angle_gamma   90.00
#
_symmetry.space_group_name_H-M   'P 1'
#
loop_
_entity.id
_entity.type
_entity.pdbx_description
1 polymer ?
#
loop_
_entity_poly.entity_id
_entity_poly.type
_entity_poly.pdbx_seq_one_letter_code
_entity_poly.pdbx_strand_id
1 'polypeptide(L)'
;MRILITGASGLIGTALQKSFEEKGYEMLLASRSEPKSERDIQWNADAGFADEDLLRLEGLDAVIHLAGESISALRWTDEKKKAIRDSRVHGTRTMIEAFARLEKKPKVFISASAVGFYGDRGDEEMTETSSVGDTFLSEVSKEWESESRRAEDMGIRTVLLRNGIVLSKDGGALATMMTPFKLGVGGVVGSGKQWMSWVSLDDAVGIVDYALENENLRGAVNVVSPNPVTNEEFTKTLGEVLYRPTFLPLPEFAVNLVFGEMGDALLIDSTRVVPKRLLDSGFKFRYPEIKSALENAVK
;
A
#
# COMPACT_ATOMS: atom_id res chain seq x y z
N MET A 1 -8.97 -19.86 -8.88
CA MET A 1 -9.01 -19.42 -7.47
C MET A 1 -10.24 -18.57 -7.25
N ARG A 2 -10.79 -18.62 -6.04
CA ARG A 2 -11.88 -17.76 -5.60
C ARG A 2 -11.38 -16.78 -4.54
N ILE A 3 -11.41 -15.47 -4.83
CA ILE A 3 -10.69 -14.44 -4.09
C ILE A 3 -11.64 -13.32 -3.67
N LEU A 4 -11.58 -12.91 -2.40
CA LEU A 4 -12.22 -11.68 -1.92
C LEU A 4 -11.21 -10.52 -1.98
N ILE A 5 -11.63 -9.37 -2.50
CA ILE A 5 -10.81 -8.15 -2.53
C ILE A 5 -11.57 -7.02 -1.84
N THR A 6 -11.02 -6.45 -0.78
CA THR A 6 -11.47 -5.16 -0.25
C THR A 6 -10.60 -4.03 -0.80
N GLY A 7 -11.14 -2.83 -0.90
CA GLY A 7 -10.42 -1.73 -1.54
C GLY A 7 -10.27 -1.93 -3.06
N ALA A 8 -11.15 -2.70 -3.66
CA ALA A 8 -11.16 -3.06 -5.08
C ALA A 8 -11.20 -1.84 -6.03
N SER A 9 -11.80 -0.73 -5.62
CA SER A 9 -11.83 0.52 -6.39
C SER A 9 -10.57 1.40 -6.25
N GLY A 10 -9.62 1.00 -5.39
CA GLY A 10 -8.34 1.70 -5.23
C GLY A 10 -7.36 1.37 -6.35
N LEU A 11 -6.21 2.07 -6.37
CA LEU A 11 -5.18 1.93 -7.41
C LEU A 11 -4.72 0.48 -7.60
N ILE A 12 -4.24 -0.16 -6.53
CA ILE A 12 -3.78 -1.56 -6.58
C ILE A 12 -4.97 -2.50 -6.83
N GLY A 13 -6.11 -2.28 -6.16
CA GLY A 13 -7.30 -3.13 -6.30
C GLY A 13 -7.83 -3.18 -7.72
N THR A 14 -7.88 -2.05 -8.42
CA THR A 14 -8.30 -1.99 -9.83
C THR A 14 -7.33 -2.73 -10.75
N ALA A 15 -6.02 -2.58 -10.51
CA ALA A 15 -5.00 -3.27 -11.31
C ALA A 15 -5.02 -4.79 -11.07
N LEU A 16 -5.25 -5.23 -9.82
CA LEU A 16 -5.42 -6.64 -9.48
C LEU A 16 -6.63 -7.26 -10.16
N GLN A 17 -7.77 -6.56 -10.19
CA GLN A 17 -8.96 -7.09 -10.88
C GLN A 17 -8.64 -7.42 -12.34
N LYS A 18 -7.96 -6.51 -13.04
CA LYS A 18 -7.58 -6.75 -14.44
C LYS A 18 -6.67 -7.98 -14.57
N SER A 19 -5.63 -8.08 -13.74
CA SER A 19 -4.70 -9.23 -13.74
C SER A 19 -5.42 -10.54 -13.44
N PHE A 20 -6.35 -10.53 -12.49
CA PHE A 20 -7.08 -11.73 -12.07
C PHE A 20 -8.17 -12.15 -13.08
N GLU A 21 -8.78 -11.21 -13.78
CA GLU A 21 -9.68 -11.50 -14.91
C GLU A 21 -8.93 -12.22 -16.04
N GLU A 22 -7.73 -11.77 -16.38
CA GLU A 22 -6.86 -12.41 -17.37
C GLU A 22 -6.47 -13.84 -16.98
N LYS A 23 -6.37 -14.12 -15.66
CA LYS A 23 -6.07 -15.45 -15.11
C LYS A 23 -7.33 -16.34 -14.90
N GLY A 24 -8.52 -15.80 -15.14
CA GLY A 24 -9.78 -16.51 -14.95
C GLY A 24 -10.12 -16.78 -13.47
N TYR A 25 -9.68 -15.92 -12.54
CA TYR A 25 -10.04 -16.05 -11.13
C TYR A 25 -11.46 -15.52 -10.88
N GLU A 26 -12.20 -16.21 -10.01
CA GLU A 26 -13.48 -15.72 -9.49
C GLU A 26 -13.22 -14.70 -8.39
N MET A 27 -13.78 -13.51 -8.52
CA MET A 27 -13.59 -12.43 -7.56
C MET A 27 -14.88 -12.02 -6.88
N LEU A 28 -14.82 -11.84 -5.56
CA LEU A 28 -15.79 -11.08 -4.77
C LEU A 28 -15.18 -9.73 -4.42
N LEU A 29 -15.91 -8.65 -4.67
CA LEU A 29 -15.44 -7.27 -4.48
C LEU A 29 -16.18 -6.64 -3.31
N ALA A 30 -15.48 -6.51 -2.17
CA ALA A 30 -16.07 -5.95 -0.97
C ALA A 30 -15.99 -4.41 -0.97
N SER A 31 -17.12 -3.76 -0.78
CA SER A 31 -17.23 -2.31 -0.71
C SER A 31 -18.29 -1.84 0.28
N ARG A 32 -18.27 -0.55 0.62
CA ARG A 32 -19.28 0.09 1.48
C ARG A 32 -20.63 0.30 0.78
N SER A 33 -20.61 0.31 -0.54
CA SER A 33 -21.79 0.53 -1.38
C SER A 33 -22.65 -0.72 -1.44
N GLU A 34 -23.95 -0.53 -1.71
CA GLU A 34 -24.83 -1.64 -2.04
C GLU A 34 -24.32 -2.43 -3.25
N PRO A 35 -24.42 -3.79 -3.22
CA PRO A 35 -24.03 -4.63 -4.32
C PRO A 35 -24.76 -4.29 -5.62
N LYS A 36 -24.03 -4.18 -6.74
CA LYS A 36 -24.59 -3.92 -8.07
C LYS A 36 -24.52 -5.12 -9.00
N SER A 37 -23.77 -6.12 -8.61
CA SER A 37 -23.58 -7.36 -9.37
C SER A 37 -23.38 -8.53 -8.42
N GLU A 38 -23.42 -9.77 -8.96
CA GLU A 38 -23.15 -10.96 -8.19
C GLU A 38 -21.72 -11.04 -7.64
N ARG A 39 -20.78 -10.28 -8.19
CA ARG A 39 -19.40 -10.19 -7.68
C ARG A 39 -19.28 -9.21 -6.51
N ASP A 40 -20.24 -8.32 -6.31
CA ASP A 40 -20.19 -7.33 -5.25
C ASP A 40 -20.70 -7.92 -3.93
N ILE A 41 -20.06 -7.53 -2.84
CA ILE A 41 -20.47 -7.85 -1.47
C ILE A 41 -20.36 -6.60 -0.60
N GLN A 42 -21.36 -6.37 0.24
CA GLN A 42 -21.30 -5.22 1.12
C GLN A 42 -20.45 -5.54 2.35
N TRP A 43 -19.52 -4.64 2.64
CA TRP A 43 -18.65 -4.69 3.81
C TRP A 43 -18.40 -3.29 4.34
N ASN A 44 -18.48 -3.16 5.65
CA ASN A 44 -18.19 -1.92 6.36
C ASN A 44 -17.10 -2.17 7.41
N ALA A 45 -16.15 -1.25 7.53
CA ALA A 45 -15.04 -1.36 8.48
C ALA A 45 -15.50 -1.42 9.95
N ASP A 46 -16.66 -0.82 10.28
CA ASP A 46 -17.20 -0.79 11.63
C ASP A 46 -18.18 -1.93 11.92
N ALA A 47 -18.97 -2.34 10.92
CA ALA A 47 -20.03 -3.36 11.08
C ALA A 47 -19.68 -4.74 10.50
N GLY A 48 -18.63 -4.85 9.66
CA GLY A 48 -18.26 -6.08 9.00
C GLY A 48 -19.20 -6.45 7.85
N PHE A 49 -19.45 -7.75 7.71
CA PHE A 49 -20.37 -8.34 6.73
C PHE A 49 -21.72 -8.63 7.39
N ALA A 50 -22.80 -8.53 6.62
CA ALA A 50 -24.09 -9.05 7.03
C ALA A 50 -24.06 -10.59 7.18
N ASP A 51 -24.92 -11.17 8.02
CA ASP A 51 -24.92 -12.62 8.28
C ASP A 51 -25.21 -13.44 7.01
N GLU A 52 -26.08 -12.95 6.15
CA GLU A 52 -26.43 -13.56 4.87
C GLU A 52 -25.24 -13.59 3.88
N ASP A 53 -24.35 -12.62 3.97
CA ASP A 53 -23.18 -12.53 3.12
C ASP A 53 -22.04 -13.46 3.55
N LEU A 54 -22.01 -13.92 4.80
CA LEU A 54 -20.96 -14.81 5.28
C LEU A 54 -20.92 -16.14 4.53
N LEU A 55 -22.08 -16.66 4.10
CA LEU A 55 -22.15 -17.88 3.29
C LEU A 55 -21.39 -17.74 1.97
N ARG A 56 -21.30 -16.52 1.44
CA ARG A 56 -20.55 -16.21 0.22
C ARG A 56 -19.05 -16.22 0.42
N LEU A 57 -18.58 -16.14 1.66
CA LEU A 57 -17.14 -16.17 2.02
C LEU A 57 -16.64 -17.59 2.30
N GLU A 58 -17.52 -18.59 2.36
CA GLU A 58 -17.12 -19.97 2.63
C GLU A 58 -16.22 -20.53 1.52
N GLY A 59 -15.07 -21.09 1.91
CA GLY A 59 -14.17 -21.77 1.00
C GLY A 59 -13.43 -20.87 0.01
N LEU A 60 -13.23 -19.60 0.34
CA LEU A 60 -12.33 -18.72 -0.42
C LEU A 60 -10.90 -19.29 -0.42
N ASP A 61 -10.22 -19.22 -1.56
CA ASP A 61 -8.79 -19.53 -1.62
C ASP A 61 -7.96 -18.43 -0.97
N ALA A 62 -8.34 -17.16 -1.19
CA ALA A 62 -7.62 -16.02 -0.67
C ALA A 62 -8.52 -14.83 -0.31
N VAL A 63 -8.05 -14.01 0.63
CA VAL A 63 -8.60 -12.69 0.89
C VAL A 63 -7.48 -11.66 0.77
N ILE A 64 -7.70 -10.63 -0.07
CA ILE A 64 -6.79 -9.51 -0.27
C ILE A 64 -7.43 -8.26 0.32
N HIS A 65 -6.90 -7.79 1.45
CA HIS A 65 -7.46 -6.70 2.22
C HIS A 65 -6.63 -5.42 2.00
N LEU A 66 -7.11 -4.56 1.08
CA LEU A 66 -6.46 -3.29 0.71
C LEU A 66 -7.27 -2.07 1.15
N ALA A 67 -8.42 -2.27 1.78
CA ALA A 67 -9.26 -1.17 2.19
C ALA A 67 -8.61 -0.34 3.31
N GLY A 68 -8.73 0.98 3.19
CA GLY A 68 -8.25 1.92 4.19
C GLY A 68 -8.56 3.35 3.75
N GLU A 69 -8.78 4.23 4.72
CA GLU A 69 -8.96 5.65 4.49
C GLU A 69 -7.70 6.25 3.89
N SER A 70 -7.85 7.16 2.91
CA SER A 70 -6.72 7.86 2.31
C SER A 70 -5.93 8.63 3.36
N ILE A 71 -4.60 8.47 3.37
CA ILE A 71 -3.71 9.26 4.22
C ILE A 71 -3.47 10.66 3.65
N SER A 72 -3.73 10.86 2.36
CA SER A 72 -3.58 12.16 1.71
C SER A 72 -4.70 13.11 2.16
N ALA A 73 -4.30 14.27 2.64
CA ALA A 73 -5.16 15.38 3.03
C ALA A 73 -4.37 16.68 2.90
N LEU A 74 -4.97 17.85 3.14
CA LEU A 74 -4.18 19.07 3.27
C LEU A 74 -3.42 19.07 4.60
N ARG A 75 -4.12 18.68 5.69
CA ARG A 75 -3.53 18.50 7.03
C ARG A 75 -4.22 17.35 7.74
N TRP A 76 -3.52 16.72 8.65
CA TRP A 76 -4.12 15.75 9.57
C TRP A 76 -4.73 16.46 10.77
N THR A 77 -6.04 16.33 10.91
CA THR A 77 -6.79 16.63 12.14
C THR A 77 -6.91 15.37 12.98
N ASP A 78 -7.34 15.49 14.25
CA ASP A 78 -7.58 14.34 15.11
C ASP A 78 -8.63 13.40 14.51
N GLU A 79 -9.68 13.95 13.88
CA GLU A 79 -10.73 13.17 13.20
C GLU A 79 -10.13 12.42 12.00
N LYS A 80 -9.23 13.06 11.21
CA LYS A 80 -8.58 12.41 10.08
C LYS A 80 -7.63 11.31 10.54
N LYS A 81 -6.84 11.55 11.58
CA LYS A 81 -5.97 10.54 12.20
C LYS A 81 -6.78 9.35 12.73
N LYS A 82 -7.89 9.64 13.42
CA LYS A 82 -8.82 8.62 13.88
C LYS A 82 -9.40 7.81 12.71
N ALA A 83 -9.86 8.45 11.65
CA ALA A 83 -10.40 7.75 10.48
C ALA A 83 -9.34 6.89 9.78
N ILE A 84 -8.08 7.37 9.67
CA ILE A 84 -6.95 6.60 9.14
C ILE A 84 -6.71 5.33 9.97
N ARG A 85 -6.69 5.45 11.29
CA ARG A 85 -6.46 4.33 12.21
C ARG A 85 -7.64 3.35 12.18
N ASP A 86 -8.86 3.84 12.41
CA ASP A 86 -10.05 3.00 12.56
C ASP A 86 -10.33 2.21 11.29
N SER A 87 -10.25 2.83 10.10
CA SER A 87 -10.46 2.13 8.84
C SER A 87 -9.52 0.93 8.63
N ARG A 88 -8.33 0.96 9.23
CA ARG A 88 -7.33 -0.11 9.16
C ARG A 88 -7.50 -1.12 10.27
N VAL A 89 -7.48 -0.66 11.52
CA VAL A 89 -7.50 -1.51 12.70
C VAL A 89 -8.87 -2.16 12.88
N HIS A 90 -9.96 -1.37 12.89
CA HIS A 90 -11.31 -1.92 13.02
C HIS A 90 -11.71 -2.69 11.76
N GLY A 91 -11.40 -2.16 10.57
CA GLY A 91 -11.69 -2.85 9.32
C GLY A 91 -11.03 -4.23 9.25
N THR A 92 -9.77 -4.35 9.68
CA THR A 92 -9.11 -5.64 9.76
C THR A 92 -9.75 -6.54 10.82
N ARG A 93 -10.10 -5.98 11.98
CA ARG A 93 -10.77 -6.72 13.06
C ARG A 93 -12.08 -7.35 12.57
N THR A 94 -12.94 -6.59 11.90
CA THR A 94 -14.20 -7.12 11.37
C THR A 94 -13.99 -8.22 10.32
N MET A 95 -12.89 -8.14 9.55
CA MET A 95 -12.50 -9.20 8.62
C MET A 95 -12.10 -10.47 9.37
N ILE A 96 -11.29 -10.35 10.43
CA ILE A 96 -10.85 -11.47 11.26
C ILE A 96 -12.03 -12.11 11.99
N GLU A 97 -12.97 -11.31 12.50
CA GLU A 97 -14.20 -11.79 13.12
C GLU A 97 -15.08 -12.55 12.12
N ALA A 98 -15.15 -12.11 10.86
CA ALA A 98 -15.80 -12.87 9.82
C ALA A 98 -15.13 -14.24 9.60
N PHE A 99 -13.80 -14.29 9.51
CA PHE A 99 -13.07 -15.57 9.38
C PHE A 99 -13.36 -16.54 10.52
N ALA A 100 -13.47 -16.05 11.75
CA ALA A 100 -13.75 -16.88 12.92
C ALA A 100 -15.12 -17.58 12.82
N ARG A 101 -16.07 -17.01 12.06
CA ARG A 101 -17.43 -17.52 11.87
C ARG A 101 -17.54 -18.52 10.71
N LEU A 102 -16.52 -18.61 9.84
CA LEU A 102 -16.54 -19.51 8.69
C LEU A 102 -16.19 -20.94 9.11
N GLU A 103 -16.88 -21.92 8.53
CA GLU A 103 -16.51 -23.33 8.63
C GLU A 103 -15.26 -23.62 7.77
N LYS A 104 -15.24 -23.12 6.53
CA LYS A 104 -14.12 -23.25 5.58
C LYS A 104 -13.42 -21.93 5.40
N LYS A 105 -12.42 -21.69 6.25
CA LYS A 105 -11.61 -20.47 6.25
C LYS A 105 -10.78 -20.30 4.96
N PRO A 106 -10.43 -19.07 4.57
CA PRO A 106 -9.53 -18.84 3.46
C PRO A 106 -8.15 -19.46 3.74
N LYS A 107 -7.46 -19.92 2.69
CA LYS A 107 -6.10 -20.50 2.81
C LYS A 107 -5.04 -19.43 3.08
N VAL A 108 -5.23 -18.25 2.51
CA VAL A 108 -4.31 -17.11 2.68
C VAL A 108 -5.06 -15.79 2.89
N PHE A 109 -4.53 -14.99 3.80
CA PHE A 109 -4.91 -13.61 4.04
C PHE A 109 -3.75 -12.69 3.69
N ILE A 110 -3.91 -11.87 2.66
CA ILE A 110 -2.95 -10.87 2.22
C ILE A 110 -3.50 -9.50 2.65
N SER A 111 -2.89 -8.92 3.67
CA SER A 111 -3.32 -7.64 4.23
C SER A 111 -2.34 -6.53 3.83
N ALA A 112 -2.87 -5.39 3.43
CA ALA A 112 -2.05 -4.21 3.27
C ALA A 112 -1.42 -3.78 4.60
N SER A 113 -0.26 -3.19 4.50
CA SER A 113 0.47 -2.42 5.52
C SER A 113 1.24 -1.32 4.76
N ALA A 114 2.16 -0.62 5.40
CA ALA A 114 2.92 0.44 4.77
C ALA A 114 4.35 0.52 5.29
N VAL A 115 5.29 1.05 4.49
CA VAL A 115 6.66 1.36 4.93
C VAL A 115 6.69 2.41 6.05
N GLY A 116 5.61 3.16 6.25
CA GLY A 116 5.40 4.01 7.43
C GLY A 116 5.54 3.27 8.76
N PHE A 117 5.48 1.94 8.77
CA PHE A 117 5.84 1.09 9.90
C PHE A 117 7.22 1.43 10.49
N TYR A 118 8.17 1.80 9.65
CA TYR A 118 9.56 2.04 10.07
C TYR A 118 9.80 3.44 10.63
N GLY A 119 8.97 4.44 10.27
CA GLY A 119 9.16 5.85 10.63
C GLY A 119 10.35 6.48 9.91
N ASP A 120 10.78 7.65 10.39
CA ASP A 120 11.99 8.31 9.91
C ASP A 120 13.23 7.63 10.50
N ARG A 121 14.11 7.16 9.64
CA ARG A 121 15.35 6.44 10.03
C ARG A 121 16.60 7.02 9.34
N GLY A 122 16.50 8.21 8.74
CA GLY A 122 17.61 8.83 8.03
C GLY A 122 18.15 7.93 6.93
N ASP A 123 19.45 7.59 6.98
CA ASP A 123 20.13 6.76 5.98
C ASP A 123 20.12 5.26 6.31
N GLU A 124 19.51 4.83 7.43
CA GLU A 124 19.46 3.43 7.84
C GLU A 124 18.68 2.61 6.82
N GLU A 125 19.27 1.52 6.34
CA GLU A 125 18.61 0.58 5.45
C GLU A 125 17.72 -0.37 6.25
N MET A 126 16.42 -0.41 5.94
CA MET A 126 15.43 -1.22 6.65
C MET A 126 15.00 -2.42 5.84
N THR A 127 14.90 -3.53 6.53
CA THR A 127 14.36 -4.80 6.03
C THR A 127 13.11 -5.19 6.81
N GLU A 128 12.49 -6.29 6.45
CA GLU A 128 11.28 -6.80 7.14
C GLU A 128 11.51 -7.15 8.61
N THR A 129 12.76 -7.29 9.04
CA THR A 129 13.14 -7.59 10.44
C THR A 129 13.48 -6.34 11.25
N SER A 130 13.56 -5.17 10.63
CA SER A 130 13.82 -3.91 11.32
C SER A 130 12.67 -3.53 12.25
N SER A 131 13.01 -2.85 13.35
CA SER A 131 12.04 -2.44 14.37
C SER A 131 11.03 -1.42 13.86
N VAL A 132 9.88 -1.36 14.52
CA VAL A 132 8.89 -0.30 14.31
C VAL A 132 9.45 1.06 14.72
N GLY A 133 9.07 2.11 14.00
CA GLY A 133 9.36 3.50 14.36
C GLY A 133 8.41 4.05 15.45
N ASP A 134 8.48 5.35 15.68
CA ASP A 134 7.77 6.07 16.74
C ASP A 134 6.82 7.17 16.23
N THR A 135 6.53 7.17 14.91
CA THR A 135 5.59 8.11 14.30
C THR A 135 4.14 7.63 14.40
N PHE A 136 3.19 8.53 14.15
CA PHE A 136 1.76 8.18 14.07
C PHE A 136 1.51 7.04 13.07
N LEU A 137 2.12 7.07 11.88
CA LEU A 137 1.96 6.01 10.88
C LEU A 137 2.61 4.69 11.33
N SER A 138 3.68 4.75 12.12
CA SER A 138 4.32 3.55 12.68
C SER A 138 3.42 2.86 13.70
N GLU A 139 2.79 3.64 14.58
CA GLU A 139 1.82 3.11 15.57
C GLU A 139 0.61 2.48 14.86
N VAL A 140 0.01 3.20 13.89
CA VAL A 140 -1.12 2.68 13.12
C VAL A 140 -0.75 1.40 12.38
N SER A 141 0.42 1.35 11.72
CA SER A 141 0.88 0.16 10.99
C SER A 141 1.12 -1.02 11.92
N LYS A 142 1.70 -0.78 13.11
CA LYS A 142 1.90 -1.81 14.14
C LYS A 142 0.59 -2.43 14.61
N GLU A 143 -0.40 -1.61 14.91
CA GLU A 143 -1.72 -2.08 15.34
C GLU A 143 -2.43 -2.84 14.22
N TRP A 144 -2.37 -2.31 12.98
CA TRP A 144 -2.94 -2.94 11.81
C TRP A 144 -2.35 -4.33 11.56
N GLU A 145 -1.01 -4.45 11.60
CA GLU A 145 -0.34 -5.75 11.46
C GLU A 145 -0.66 -6.70 12.62
N SER A 146 -0.82 -6.17 13.83
CA SER A 146 -1.21 -6.98 14.99
C SER A 146 -2.61 -7.60 14.82
N GLU A 147 -3.59 -6.81 14.36
CA GLU A 147 -4.93 -7.36 14.05
C GLU A 147 -4.88 -8.38 12.91
N SER A 148 -4.10 -8.10 11.84
CA SER A 148 -3.98 -9.01 10.70
C SER A 148 -3.38 -10.37 11.10
N ARG A 149 -2.40 -10.38 12.02
CA ARG A 149 -1.75 -11.61 12.48
C ARG A 149 -2.68 -12.56 13.23
N ARG A 150 -3.79 -12.07 13.76
CA ARG A 150 -4.79 -12.94 14.43
C ARG A 150 -5.37 -14.01 13.48
N ALA A 151 -5.25 -13.83 12.16
CA ALA A 151 -5.59 -14.86 11.19
C ALA A 151 -4.68 -16.10 11.32
N GLU A 152 -3.42 -15.91 11.75
CA GLU A 152 -2.47 -17.01 11.96
C GLU A 152 -2.94 -17.99 13.03
N ASP A 153 -3.61 -17.50 14.09
CA ASP A 153 -4.18 -18.33 15.18
C ASP A 153 -5.30 -19.26 14.68
N MET A 154 -5.87 -18.95 13.52
CA MET A 154 -6.91 -19.75 12.84
C MET A 154 -6.33 -20.67 11.76
N GLY A 155 -5.00 -20.77 11.65
CA GLY A 155 -4.31 -21.57 10.64
C GLY A 155 -4.28 -20.93 9.23
N ILE A 156 -4.64 -19.66 9.10
CA ILE A 156 -4.63 -18.93 7.83
C ILE A 156 -3.23 -18.38 7.59
N ARG A 157 -2.62 -18.71 6.45
CA ARG A 157 -1.33 -18.10 6.06
C ARG A 157 -1.51 -16.60 5.87
N THR A 158 -0.75 -15.79 6.58
CA THR A 158 -0.88 -14.34 6.55
C THR A 158 0.34 -13.67 5.94
N VAL A 159 0.10 -12.75 4.99
CA VAL A 159 1.13 -11.92 4.35
C VAL A 159 0.77 -10.46 4.57
N LEU A 160 1.72 -9.67 5.08
CA LEU A 160 1.53 -8.25 5.42
C LEU A 160 2.35 -7.41 4.44
N LEU A 161 1.67 -6.71 3.54
CA LEU A 161 2.29 -5.95 2.45
C LEU A 161 2.66 -4.55 2.93
N ARG A 162 3.90 -4.31 3.34
CA ARG A 162 4.42 -2.98 3.67
C ARG A 162 4.69 -2.22 2.38
N ASN A 163 3.65 -1.57 1.87
CA ASN A 163 3.71 -0.84 0.61
C ASN A 163 4.54 0.43 0.74
N GLY A 164 5.47 0.63 -0.20
CA GLY A 164 6.09 1.91 -0.48
C GLY A 164 5.20 2.80 -1.36
N ILE A 165 5.80 3.82 -1.95
CA ILE A 165 5.11 4.72 -2.89
C ILE A 165 4.84 3.94 -4.19
N VAL A 166 3.57 3.62 -4.46
CA VAL A 166 3.18 2.95 -5.70
C VAL A 166 3.12 3.97 -6.84
N LEU A 167 3.91 3.73 -7.89
CA LEU A 167 4.05 4.65 -9.02
C LEU A 167 3.00 4.35 -10.09
N SER A 168 2.06 5.28 -10.29
CA SER A 168 1.07 5.26 -11.38
C SER A 168 0.56 6.67 -11.66
N LYS A 169 0.27 6.97 -12.93
CA LYS A 169 -0.42 8.22 -13.33
C LYS A 169 -1.90 8.23 -12.97
N ASP A 170 -2.50 7.06 -12.76
CA ASP A 170 -3.93 6.89 -12.57
C ASP A 170 -4.38 7.10 -11.12
N GLY A 171 -3.43 7.31 -10.20
CA GLY A 171 -3.74 7.59 -8.80
C GLY A 171 -2.51 7.61 -7.89
N GLY A 172 -2.78 7.79 -6.59
CA GLY A 172 -1.74 7.80 -5.57
C GLY A 172 -0.82 9.03 -5.61
N ALA A 173 0.37 8.88 -5.01
CA ALA A 173 1.31 9.99 -4.84
C ALA A 173 1.83 10.54 -6.18
N LEU A 174 2.19 9.66 -7.13
CA LEU A 174 2.73 10.11 -8.42
C LEU A 174 1.73 10.97 -9.20
N ALA A 175 0.46 10.58 -9.28
CA ALA A 175 -0.56 11.37 -9.97
C ALA A 175 -0.68 12.79 -9.40
N THR A 176 -0.59 12.92 -8.07
CA THR A 176 -0.59 14.22 -7.38
C THR A 176 0.68 15.03 -7.70
N MET A 177 1.84 14.39 -7.65
CA MET A 177 3.14 15.02 -7.95
C MET A 177 3.24 15.48 -9.41
N MET A 178 2.68 14.73 -10.35
CA MET A 178 2.76 15.07 -11.78
C MET A 178 2.18 16.45 -12.10
N THR A 179 1.18 16.94 -11.39
CA THR A 179 0.55 18.22 -11.67
C THR A 179 1.54 19.41 -11.58
N PRO A 180 2.24 19.66 -10.47
CA PRO A 180 3.23 20.72 -10.39
C PRO A 180 4.40 20.52 -11.37
N PHE A 181 4.82 19.26 -11.63
CA PHE A 181 5.88 19.00 -12.60
C PHE A 181 5.44 19.37 -14.04
N LYS A 182 4.25 18.96 -14.47
CA LYS A 182 3.69 19.32 -15.79
C LYS A 182 3.58 20.84 -15.98
N LEU A 183 3.31 21.58 -14.91
CA LEU A 183 3.27 23.04 -14.90
C LEU A 183 4.66 23.69 -14.86
N GLY A 184 5.73 22.91 -14.75
CA GLY A 184 7.12 23.43 -14.69
C GLY A 184 7.51 24.05 -13.35
N VAL A 185 6.70 23.81 -12.31
CA VAL A 185 6.97 24.29 -10.93
C VAL A 185 7.37 23.17 -9.97
N GLY A 186 7.63 21.97 -10.48
CA GLY A 186 8.16 20.87 -9.71
C GLY A 186 9.59 21.10 -9.27
N GLY A 187 9.97 20.55 -8.11
CA GLY A 187 11.32 20.67 -7.59
C GLY A 187 11.59 19.81 -6.37
N VAL A 188 12.83 19.85 -5.92
CA VAL A 188 13.31 19.12 -4.75
C VAL A 188 12.58 19.58 -3.50
N VAL A 189 12.14 18.65 -2.67
CA VAL A 189 11.45 18.91 -1.41
C VAL A 189 12.45 18.84 -0.25
N GLY A 190 12.41 19.82 0.64
CA GLY A 190 13.31 19.91 1.81
C GLY A 190 14.78 19.88 1.39
N SER A 191 15.56 19.01 2.02
CA SER A 191 16.97 18.81 1.70
C SER A 191 17.20 18.03 0.41
N GLY A 192 16.20 17.29 -0.06
CA GLY A 192 16.32 16.34 -1.17
C GLY A 192 17.07 15.06 -0.83
N LYS A 193 17.64 14.94 0.37
CA LYS A 193 18.45 13.79 0.80
C LYS A 193 17.61 12.66 1.40
N GLN A 194 16.37 12.94 1.77
CA GLN A 194 15.48 11.92 2.32
C GLN A 194 15.20 10.82 1.30
N TRP A 195 15.29 9.57 1.77
CA TRP A 195 15.07 8.38 0.96
C TRP A 195 13.58 8.15 0.71
N MET A 196 13.27 7.74 -0.50
CA MET A 196 11.94 7.37 -0.96
C MET A 196 11.95 5.91 -1.37
N SER A 197 11.15 5.11 -0.69
CA SER A 197 10.92 3.71 -1.04
C SER A 197 9.68 3.61 -1.93
N TRP A 198 9.87 3.14 -3.15
CA TRP A 198 8.87 3.14 -4.21
C TRP A 198 8.76 1.76 -4.87
N VAL A 199 7.66 1.54 -5.58
CA VAL A 199 7.42 0.35 -6.41
C VAL A 199 6.60 0.72 -7.63
N SER A 200 6.81 0.07 -8.78
CA SER A 200 5.90 0.20 -9.92
C SER A 200 4.55 -0.47 -9.61
N LEU A 201 3.46 0.03 -10.20
CA LEU A 201 2.15 -0.63 -10.04
C LEU A 201 2.18 -2.07 -10.58
N ASP A 202 2.89 -2.31 -11.69
CA ASP A 202 3.05 -3.66 -12.25
C ASP A 202 3.76 -4.62 -11.26
N ASP A 203 4.83 -4.15 -10.61
CA ASP A 203 5.52 -4.96 -9.62
C ASP A 203 4.70 -5.15 -8.34
N ALA A 204 3.94 -4.13 -7.91
CA ALA A 204 3.04 -4.26 -6.77
C ALA A 204 1.96 -5.34 -7.01
N VAL A 205 1.37 -5.37 -8.20
CA VAL A 205 0.44 -6.44 -8.63
C VAL A 205 1.17 -7.79 -8.69
N GLY A 206 2.36 -7.83 -9.31
CA GLY A 206 3.17 -9.05 -9.41
C GLY A 206 3.57 -9.63 -8.05
N ILE A 207 3.82 -8.77 -7.05
CA ILE A 207 4.13 -9.20 -5.68
C ILE A 207 2.90 -9.84 -5.02
N VAL A 208 1.69 -9.28 -5.22
CA VAL A 208 0.45 -9.89 -4.72
C VAL A 208 0.22 -11.25 -5.37
N ASP A 209 0.37 -11.34 -6.70
CA ASP A 209 0.28 -12.61 -7.43
C ASP A 209 1.30 -13.64 -6.89
N TYR A 210 2.53 -13.21 -6.71
CA TYR A 210 3.59 -14.05 -6.15
C TYR A 210 3.28 -14.52 -4.72
N ALA A 211 2.69 -13.64 -3.90
CA ALA A 211 2.26 -13.99 -2.55
C ALA A 211 1.08 -14.99 -2.53
N LEU A 212 0.22 -14.97 -3.53
CA LEU A 212 -0.84 -15.98 -3.69
C LEU A 212 -0.25 -17.36 -3.98
N GLU A 213 0.71 -17.44 -4.90
CA GLU A 213 1.28 -18.69 -5.42
C GLU A 213 2.38 -19.28 -4.52
N ASN A 214 3.15 -18.45 -3.81
CA ASN A 214 4.26 -18.89 -2.98
C ASN A 214 3.82 -19.18 -1.54
N GLU A 215 3.60 -20.45 -1.21
CA GLU A 215 3.17 -20.88 0.13
C GLU A 215 4.20 -20.61 1.24
N ASN A 216 5.48 -20.42 0.88
CA ASN A 216 6.54 -20.11 1.86
C ASN A 216 6.57 -18.62 2.24
N LEU A 217 5.94 -17.74 1.44
CA LEU A 217 5.89 -16.31 1.73
C LEU A 217 4.84 -16.04 2.82
N ARG A 218 5.30 -15.56 3.98
CA ARG A 218 4.45 -15.25 5.14
C ARG A 218 5.02 -14.13 6.00
N GLY A 219 4.15 -13.50 6.82
CA GLY A 219 4.52 -12.36 7.66
C GLY A 219 4.75 -11.09 6.85
N ALA A 220 5.55 -10.14 7.37
CA ALA A 220 5.81 -8.87 6.70
C ALA A 220 6.62 -9.04 5.42
N VAL A 221 6.23 -8.32 4.37
CA VAL A 221 6.90 -8.26 3.06
C VAL A 221 6.97 -6.81 2.63
N ASN A 222 8.16 -6.31 2.36
CA ASN A 222 8.36 -4.96 1.85
C ASN A 222 8.02 -4.91 0.35
N VAL A 223 6.93 -4.21 0.01
CA VAL A 223 6.48 -4.02 -1.36
C VAL A 223 7.11 -2.74 -1.91
N VAL A 224 8.40 -2.83 -2.17
CA VAL A 224 9.24 -1.74 -2.68
C VAL A 224 10.20 -2.27 -3.74
N SER A 225 10.70 -1.38 -4.61
CA SER A 225 11.82 -1.69 -5.51
C SER A 225 13.09 -1.97 -4.71
N PRO A 226 14.01 -2.83 -5.21
CA PRO A 226 15.30 -3.07 -4.56
C PRO A 226 16.20 -1.83 -4.50
N ASN A 227 15.92 -0.80 -5.31
CA ASN A 227 16.71 0.41 -5.44
C ASN A 227 15.93 1.64 -4.95
N PRO A 228 15.87 1.89 -3.62
CA PRO A 228 15.32 3.15 -3.12
C PRO A 228 16.16 4.33 -3.62
N VAL A 229 15.55 5.49 -3.80
CA VAL A 229 16.22 6.70 -4.30
C VAL A 229 16.02 7.87 -3.35
N THR A 230 16.88 8.89 -3.44
CA THR A 230 16.65 10.15 -2.72
C THR A 230 15.55 10.98 -3.40
N ASN A 231 14.94 11.91 -2.67
CA ASN A 231 13.96 12.83 -3.24
C ASN A 231 14.58 13.66 -4.37
N GLU A 232 15.85 14.04 -4.26
CA GLU A 232 16.55 14.78 -5.32
C GLU A 232 16.66 13.94 -6.60
N GLU A 233 17.06 12.66 -6.48
CA GLU A 233 17.16 11.74 -7.62
C GLU A 233 15.79 11.47 -8.24
N PHE A 234 14.77 11.19 -7.42
CA PHE A 234 13.39 11.04 -7.89
C PHE A 234 12.91 12.26 -8.66
N THR A 235 13.12 13.45 -8.09
CA THR A 235 12.70 14.73 -8.68
C THR A 235 13.36 14.98 -10.03
N LYS A 236 14.66 14.80 -10.12
CA LYS A 236 15.42 14.98 -11.36
C LYS A 236 14.95 13.99 -12.42
N THR A 237 14.82 12.71 -12.05
CA THR A 237 14.38 11.66 -12.98
C THR A 237 12.95 11.89 -13.46
N LEU A 238 12.01 12.30 -12.58
CA LEU A 238 10.65 12.63 -12.99
C LEU A 238 10.62 13.83 -13.93
N GLY A 239 11.44 14.85 -13.66
CA GLY A 239 11.59 16.01 -14.55
C GLY A 239 12.11 15.62 -15.93
N GLU A 240 13.12 14.76 -16.02
CA GLU A 240 13.64 14.22 -17.27
C GLU A 240 12.55 13.46 -18.05
N VAL A 241 11.85 12.55 -17.40
CA VAL A 241 10.79 11.73 -18.02
C VAL A 241 9.63 12.57 -18.51
N LEU A 242 9.28 13.65 -17.82
CA LEU A 242 8.22 14.57 -18.20
C LEU A 242 8.69 15.69 -19.14
N TYR A 243 9.99 15.78 -19.41
CA TYR A 243 10.61 16.89 -20.17
C TYR A 243 10.28 18.25 -19.53
N ARG A 244 10.43 18.35 -18.20
CA ARG A 244 10.14 19.56 -17.41
C ARG A 244 11.29 19.91 -16.51
N PRO A 245 11.56 21.22 -16.32
CA PRO A 245 12.57 21.67 -15.38
C PRO A 245 12.15 21.39 -13.93
N THR A 246 13.15 21.27 -13.04
CA THR A 246 12.97 20.94 -11.60
C THR A 246 13.79 21.86 -10.69
N PHE A 247 13.91 23.12 -11.05
CA PHE A 247 14.78 24.07 -10.35
C PHE A 247 14.08 24.89 -9.25
N LEU A 248 12.78 24.70 -9.03
CA LEU A 248 12.04 25.40 -7.98
C LEU A 248 11.93 24.50 -6.75
N PRO A 249 12.79 24.66 -5.72
CA PRO A 249 12.71 23.82 -4.53
C PRO A 249 11.50 24.18 -3.69
N LEU A 250 10.94 23.17 -3.02
CA LEU A 250 9.92 23.33 -1.98
C LEU A 250 10.61 23.23 -0.60
N PRO A 251 10.92 24.34 0.07
CA PRO A 251 11.61 24.32 1.35
C PRO A 251 10.79 23.61 2.44
N GLU A 252 11.46 22.94 3.37
CA GLU A 252 10.83 22.22 4.47
C GLU A 252 9.88 23.10 5.31
N PHE A 253 10.28 24.35 5.61
CA PHE A 253 9.40 25.27 6.34
C PHE A 253 8.07 25.53 5.62
N ALA A 254 8.07 25.53 4.28
CA ALA A 254 6.86 25.71 3.48
C ALA A 254 5.99 24.44 3.50
N VAL A 255 6.62 23.25 3.49
CA VAL A 255 5.94 21.98 3.69
C VAL A 255 5.21 21.99 5.05
N ASN A 256 5.92 22.32 6.11
CA ASN A 256 5.37 22.37 7.47
C ASN A 256 4.27 23.42 7.63
N LEU A 257 4.45 24.60 7.01
CA LEU A 257 3.43 25.66 7.05
C LEU A 257 2.12 25.24 6.35
N VAL A 258 2.21 24.51 5.23
CA VAL A 258 1.04 24.13 4.42
C VAL A 258 0.43 22.81 4.92
N PHE A 259 1.24 21.79 5.15
CA PHE A 259 0.79 20.40 5.35
C PHE A 259 0.93 19.93 6.80
N GLY A 260 1.76 20.60 7.65
CA GLY A 260 2.00 20.20 9.03
C GLY A 260 2.52 18.75 9.12
N GLU A 261 2.11 18.02 10.15
CA GLU A 261 2.52 16.63 10.41
C GLU A 261 2.38 15.69 9.19
N MET A 262 1.34 15.88 8.37
CA MET A 262 1.18 15.10 7.13
C MET A 262 2.32 15.35 6.15
N GLY A 263 2.78 16.60 6.05
CA GLY A 263 3.91 16.98 5.21
C GLY A 263 5.22 16.35 5.69
N ASP A 264 5.46 16.37 6.99
CA ASP A 264 6.64 15.72 7.57
C ASP A 264 6.63 14.22 7.24
N ALA A 265 5.55 13.54 7.58
CA ALA A 265 5.44 12.09 7.42
C ALA A 265 5.47 11.58 5.97
N LEU A 266 5.01 12.38 4.99
CA LEU A 266 4.89 11.93 3.59
C LEU A 266 5.90 12.55 2.64
N LEU A 267 6.55 13.67 3.01
CA LEU A 267 7.44 14.42 2.12
C LEU A 267 8.85 14.61 2.68
N ILE A 268 9.01 14.62 4.01
CA ILE A 268 10.29 14.93 4.67
C ILE A 268 10.92 13.68 5.29
N ASP A 269 10.13 12.81 5.93
CA ASP A 269 10.64 11.60 6.55
C ASP A 269 11.42 10.73 5.56
N SER A 270 12.53 10.20 6.03
CA SER A 270 13.46 9.39 5.26
C SER A 270 13.24 7.90 5.51
N THR A 271 12.89 7.15 4.47
CA THR A 271 12.54 5.74 4.59
C THR A 271 13.27 4.93 3.52
N ARG A 272 14.48 4.43 3.87
CA ARG A 272 15.31 3.61 2.98
C ARG A 272 15.01 2.12 3.19
N VAL A 273 14.00 1.60 2.50
CA VAL A 273 13.54 0.21 2.67
C VAL A 273 13.93 -0.65 1.49
N VAL A 274 14.39 -1.87 1.77
CA VAL A 274 14.72 -2.88 0.76
C VAL A 274 13.83 -4.11 0.91
N PRO A 275 13.46 -4.78 -0.20
CA PRO A 275 12.55 -5.93 -0.22
C PRO A 275 13.33 -7.25 0.00
N LYS A 276 14.00 -7.39 1.15
CA LYS A 276 14.91 -8.51 1.40
C LYS A 276 14.22 -9.87 1.21
N ARG A 277 13.01 -10.05 1.74
CA ARG A 277 12.27 -11.31 1.62
C ARG A 277 11.91 -11.66 0.18
N LEU A 278 11.53 -10.68 -0.63
CA LEU A 278 11.24 -10.90 -2.04
C LEU A 278 12.50 -11.30 -2.82
N LEU A 279 13.62 -10.63 -2.55
CA LEU A 279 14.90 -10.97 -3.16
C LEU A 279 15.38 -12.38 -2.77
N ASP A 280 15.33 -12.70 -1.48
CA ASP A 280 15.73 -14.02 -0.94
C ASP A 280 14.81 -15.13 -1.48
N SER A 281 13.54 -14.87 -1.72
CA SER A 281 12.58 -15.83 -2.29
C SER A 281 12.66 -15.98 -3.81
N GLY A 282 13.46 -15.14 -4.48
CA GLY A 282 13.68 -15.21 -5.93
C GLY A 282 12.67 -14.44 -6.79
N PHE A 283 11.87 -13.53 -6.19
CA PHE A 283 10.99 -12.64 -6.94
C PHE A 283 11.79 -11.80 -7.96
N LYS A 284 11.26 -11.62 -9.16
CA LYS A 284 11.90 -10.85 -10.24
C LYS A 284 11.10 -9.58 -10.48
N PHE A 285 11.71 -8.45 -10.14
CA PHE A 285 11.13 -7.13 -10.43
C PHE A 285 11.16 -6.86 -11.94
N ARG A 286 10.08 -6.33 -12.46
CA ARG A 286 9.94 -5.89 -13.84
C ARG A 286 10.59 -4.52 -14.05
N TYR A 287 10.45 -3.64 -13.08
CA TYR A 287 10.97 -2.28 -13.08
C TYR A 287 11.79 -1.99 -11.82
N PRO A 288 13.02 -2.56 -11.71
CA PRO A 288 13.86 -2.34 -10.53
C PRO A 288 14.48 -0.93 -10.46
N GLU A 289 14.55 -0.20 -11.60
CA GLU A 289 15.18 1.11 -11.69
C GLU A 289 14.13 2.22 -11.82
N ILE A 290 14.34 3.33 -11.08
CA ILE A 290 13.37 4.43 -10.99
C ILE A 290 13.04 5.05 -12.35
N LYS A 291 14.01 5.17 -13.24
CA LYS A 291 13.80 5.78 -14.56
C LYS A 291 12.85 4.95 -15.40
N SER A 292 13.10 3.65 -15.54
CA SER A 292 12.23 2.75 -16.30
C SER A 292 10.84 2.63 -15.70
N ALA A 293 10.73 2.65 -14.36
CA ALA A 293 9.46 2.64 -13.65
C ALA A 293 8.64 3.91 -13.92
N LEU A 294 9.27 5.08 -13.86
CA LEU A 294 8.60 6.36 -14.16
C LEU A 294 8.22 6.46 -15.64
N GLU A 295 9.10 6.07 -16.57
CA GLU A 295 8.78 6.02 -18.00
C GLU A 295 7.56 5.15 -18.32
N ASN A 296 7.40 4.03 -17.59
CA ASN A 296 6.21 3.19 -17.70
C ASN A 296 4.99 3.83 -17.05
N ALA A 297 5.14 4.36 -15.84
CA ALA A 297 4.04 4.88 -15.05
C ALA A 297 3.37 6.14 -15.62
N VAL A 298 4.06 6.95 -16.48
CA VAL A 298 3.53 8.19 -17.05
C VAL A 298 2.91 8.02 -18.44
N LYS A 299 3.07 6.86 -19.09
CA LYS A 299 2.45 6.52 -20.38
C LYS A 299 0.94 6.33 -20.23
#